data_2f6dfff70ea82d41a2f895245a423c32
#
_entry.id   2f6dfff70ea82d41a2f895245a423c32
#
_cell.length_a   1.000
_cell.length_b   1.000
_cell.length_c   1.000
_cell.angle_alpha   90.00
_cell.angle_beta   90.00
_cell.angle_gamma   90.00
#
_symmetry.space_group_name_H-M   'P 1'
#
loop_
_entity.id
_entity.type
_entity.pdbx_description
1 polymer ?
#
loop_
_entity_poly.entity_id
_entity_poly.type
_entity_poly.pdbx_seq_one_letter_code
_entity_poly.pdbx_strand_id
1 'polypeptide(L)'
;MNKSWRVTHQAEQSLIDIALWTVKTFGPRQADAYEQDIITKLDDIASGVAHTQSCSVLIDSELTDDIQFTRVGGHYLIFTEQSDSFVLLDLLHQSVDLPQHLARVAPLQRS
;
A
#
# COMPACT_ATOMS: atom_id res chain seq x y z
N MET A 1 -14.77 -8.87 -12.65
CA MET A 1 -14.99 -9.45 -11.29
C MET A 1 -13.97 -8.86 -10.33
N ASN A 2 -14.40 -8.46 -9.13
CA ASN A 2 -13.51 -7.86 -8.17
C ASN A 2 -12.60 -8.91 -7.52
N LYS A 3 -11.34 -8.55 -7.31
CA LYS A 3 -10.42 -9.38 -6.56
C LYS A 3 -10.69 -9.24 -5.06
N SER A 4 -10.40 -10.26 -4.29
CA SER A 4 -10.34 -10.13 -2.83
C SER A 4 -9.01 -9.53 -2.42
N TRP A 5 -8.93 -8.99 -1.19
CA TRP A 5 -7.67 -8.44 -0.73
C TRP A 5 -7.40 -8.85 0.72
N ARG A 6 -6.12 -8.92 1.04
CA ARG A 6 -5.63 -9.23 2.38
C ARG A 6 -4.53 -8.24 2.74
N VAL A 7 -4.26 -8.13 4.04
CA VAL A 7 -3.20 -7.27 4.54
C VAL A 7 -2.20 -8.11 5.32
N THR A 8 -0.91 -7.78 5.18
CA THR A 8 0.11 -8.41 6.00
C THR A 8 0.05 -7.86 7.41
N HIS A 9 0.71 -8.54 8.35
CA HIS A 9 0.83 -8.03 9.71
C HIS A 9 1.51 -6.66 9.72
N GLN A 10 2.53 -6.49 8.90
CA GLN A 10 3.23 -5.20 8.77
C GLN A 10 2.31 -4.10 8.27
N ALA A 11 1.49 -4.38 7.26
CA ALA A 11 0.54 -3.41 6.74
C ALA A 11 -0.53 -3.07 7.78
N GLU A 12 -0.98 -4.05 8.54
CA GLU A 12 -1.94 -3.84 9.62
C GLU A 12 -1.37 -2.90 10.67
N GLN A 13 -0.12 -3.10 11.08
CA GLN A 13 0.54 -2.21 12.04
C GLN A 13 0.68 -0.81 11.48
N SER A 14 1.04 -0.67 10.23
CA SER A 14 1.16 0.63 9.58
C SER A 14 -0.19 1.36 9.55
N LEU A 15 -1.28 0.64 9.26
CA LEU A 15 -2.62 1.21 9.29
C LEU A 15 -2.98 1.74 10.68
N ILE A 16 -2.68 0.98 11.73
CA ILE A 16 -2.92 1.38 13.11
C ILE A 16 -2.12 2.64 13.44
N ASP A 17 -0.83 2.65 13.09
CA ASP A 17 0.04 3.79 13.37
C ASP A 17 -0.43 5.05 12.66
N ILE A 18 -0.85 4.92 11.40
CA ILE A 18 -1.40 6.03 10.62
C ILE A 18 -2.66 6.57 11.28
N ALA A 19 -3.57 5.68 11.70
CA ALA A 19 -4.82 6.07 12.35
C ALA A 19 -4.56 6.82 13.65
N LEU A 20 -3.66 6.30 14.49
CA LEU A 20 -3.31 6.94 15.75
C LEU A 20 -2.69 8.32 15.55
N TRP A 21 -1.76 8.42 14.59
CA TRP A 21 -1.11 9.69 14.28
C TRP A 21 -2.12 10.71 13.76
N THR A 22 -3.03 10.26 12.89
CA THR A 22 -4.02 11.16 12.29
C THR A 22 -5.00 11.68 13.34
N VAL A 23 -5.45 10.81 14.26
CA VAL A 23 -6.32 11.23 15.37
C VAL A 23 -5.63 12.27 16.23
N LYS A 24 -4.37 12.05 16.59
CA LYS A 24 -3.60 12.97 17.44
C LYS A 24 -3.37 14.32 16.76
N THR A 25 -3.15 14.30 15.44
CA THR A 25 -2.75 15.50 14.72
C THR A 25 -3.96 16.30 14.22
N PHE A 26 -5.00 15.63 13.74
CA PHE A 26 -6.12 16.26 13.04
C PHE A 26 -7.49 15.93 13.66
N GLY A 27 -7.55 14.99 14.61
CA GLY A 27 -8.80 14.61 15.27
C GLY A 27 -9.47 13.39 14.64
N PRO A 28 -10.49 12.83 15.36
CA PRO A 28 -11.11 11.56 14.93
C PRO A 28 -11.86 11.65 13.61
N ARG A 29 -12.48 12.80 13.31
CA ARG A 29 -13.22 12.94 12.05
C ARG A 29 -12.31 12.84 10.85
N GLN A 30 -11.14 13.47 10.91
CA GLN A 30 -10.17 13.42 9.82
C GLN A 30 -9.58 12.02 9.70
N ALA A 31 -9.37 11.33 10.82
CA ALA A 31 -8.88 9.96 10.81
C ALA A 31 -9.87 9.02 10.14
N ASP A 32 -11.18 9.17 10.44
CA ASP A 32 -12.20 8.36 9.79
C ASP A 32 -12.26 8.61 8.29
N ALA A 33 -12.16 9.87 7.89
CA ALA A 33 -12.18 10.23 6.46
C ALA A 33 -10.99 9.61 5.73
N TYR A 34 -9.81 9.65 6.33
CA TYR A 34 -8.62 9.10 5.71
C TYR A 34 -8.66 7.57 5.64
N GLU A 35 -9.19 6.93 6.66
CA GLU A 35 -9.42 5.49 6.64
C GLU A 35 -10.33 5.09 5.49
N GLN A 36 -11.42 5.84 5.27
CA GLN A 36 -12.32 5.60 4.15
C GLN A 36 -11.63 5.80 2.81
N ASP A 37 -10.75 6.78 2.68
CA ASP A 37 -9.99 6.98 1.45
C ASP A 37 -9.10 5.78 1.15
N ILE A 38 -8.47 5.20 2.17
CA ILE A 38 -7.64 4.01 2.01
C ILE A 38 -8.49 2.82 1.59
N ILE A 39 -9.63 2.60 2.24
CA ILE A 39 -10.53 1.49 1.91
C ILE A 39 -11.04 1.63 0.49
N THR A 40 -11.44 2.83 0.08
CA THR A 40 -11.90 3.09 -1.28
C THR A 40 -10.81 2.77 -2.28
N LYS A 41 -9.56 3.14 -1.99
CA LYS A 41 -8.44 2.83 -2.88
C LYS A 41 -8.22 1.32 -2.98
N LEU A 42 -8.33 0.58 -1.88
CA LEU A 42 -8.21 -0.87 -1.90
C LEU A 42 -9.31 -1.49 -2.76
N ASP A 43 -10.55 -0.99 -2.65
CA ASP A 43 -11.65 -1.45 -3.48
C ASP A 43 -11.41 -1.13 -4.96
N ASP A 44 -10.84 0.03 -5.25
CA ASP A 44 -10.51 0.43 -6.63
C ASP A 44 -9.42 -0.47 -7.22
N ILE A 45 -8.44 -0.87 -6.41
CA ILE A 45 -7.43 -1.84 -6.85
C ILE A 45 -8.10 -3.17 -7.16
N ALA A 46 -8.99 -3.62 -6.27
CA ALA A 46 -9.67 -4.90 -6.43
C ALA A 46 -10.54 -4.96 -7.68
N SER A 47 -11.13 -3.83 -8.06
CA SER A 47 -12.01 -3.76 -9.25
C SER A 47 -11.24 -3.43 -10.53
N GLY A 48 -9.93 -3.16 -10.44
CA GLY A 48 -9.13 -2.80 -11.60
C GLY A 48 -9.25 -1.35 -12.03
N VAL A 49 -9.90 -0.51 -11.22
CA VAL A 49 -10.13 0.91 -11.55
C VAL A 49 -8.94 1.78 -11.15
N ALA A 50 -8.22 1.41 -10.08
CA ALA A 50 -7.12 2.22 -9.58
C ALA A 50 -5.96 2.26 -10.56
N HIS A 51 -5.36 3.44 -10.70
CA HIS A 51 -4.14 3.60 -11.48
C HIS A 51 -2.94 3.18 -10.61
N THR A 52 -2.26 2.11 -11.03
CA THR A 52 -1.15 1.53 -10.28
C THR A 52 0.10 1.44 -11.16
N GLN A 53 1.27 1.37 -10.51
CA GLN A 53 2.55 1.26 -11.20
C GLN A 53 3.35 0.11 -10.60
N SER A 54 4.13 -0.56 -11.46
CA SER A 54 5.07 -1.56 -10.97
C SER A 54 6.24 -0.87 -10.26
N CYS A 55 6.69 -1.46 -9.16
CA CYS A 55 7.83 -0.92 -8.41
C CYS A 55 9.13 -1.01 -9.21
N SER A 56 9.17 -1.81 -10.27
CA SER A 56 10.35 -1.91 -11.13
C SER A 56 10.67 -0.59 -11.83
N VAL A 57 9.71 0.34 -11.95
CA VAL A 57 9.99 1.66 -12.52
C VAL A 57 10.81 2.54 -11.57
N LEU A 58 10.85 2.20 -10.28
CA LEU A 58 11.59 2.95 -9.28
C LEU A 58 12.98 2.39 -9.03
N ILE A 59 13.10 1.06 -9.09
CA ILE A 59 14.39 0.39 -8.98
C ILE A 59 14.46 -0.65 -10.09
N ASP A 60 15.59 -0.69 -10.77
CA ASP A 60 15.79 -1.64 -11.86
C ASP A 60 16.19 -2.99 -11.28
N SER A 61 15.17 -3.77 -10.88
CA SER A 61 15.37 -5.06 -10.22
C SER A 61 14.24 -6.00 -10.57
N GLU A 62 14.57 -7.21 -10.96
CA GLU A 62 13.57 -8.27 -11.20
C GLU A 62 12.84 -8.67 -9.94
N LEU A 63 13.40 -8.38 -8.76
CA LEU A 63 12.79 -8.72 -7.49
C LEU A 63 11.53 -7.91 -7.21
N THR A 64 11.31 -6.80 -7.92
CA THR A 64 10.15 -5.92 -7.71
C THR A 64 9.15 -5.98 -8.86
N ASP A 65 9.32 -6.88 -9.83
CA ASP A 65 8.43 -6.92 -11.00
C ASP A 65 6.98 -7.17 -10.63
N ASP A 66 6.72 -7.99 -9.62
CA ASP A 66 5.37 -8.32 -9.18
C ASP A 66 4.90 -7.47 -7.99
N ILE A 67 5.67 -6.49 -7.57
CA ILE A 67 5.29 -5.54 -6.53
C ILE A 67 4.83 -4.25 -7.19
N GLN A 68 3.67 -3.77 -6.78
CA GLN A 68 3.07 -2.57 -7.35
C GLN A 68 2.83 -1.55 -6.25
N PHE A 69 2.64 -0.31 -6.65
CA PHE A 69 2.29 0.74 -5.71
C PHE A 69 1.27 1.69 -6.31
N THR A 70 0.53 2.33 -5.44
CA THR A 70 -0.34 3.45 -5.79
C THR A 70 -0.33 4.42 -4.61
N ARG A 71 -0.87 5.59 -4.82
CA ARG A 71 -0.85 6.64 -3.80
C ARG A 71 -2.25 6.96 -3.32
N VAL A 72 -2.39 7.17 -1.99
CA VAL A 72 -3.59 7.72 -1.40
C VAL A 72 -3.16 8.78 -0.39
N GLY A 73 -3.60 10.02 -0.59
CA GLY A 73 -3.18 11.13 0.27
C GLY A 73 -1.67 11.22 0.38
N GLY A 74 -1.16 11.22 1.60
CA GLY A 74 0.27 11.31 1.88
C GLY A 74 0.99 9.98 2.02
N HIS A 75 0.40 8.88 1.56
CA HIS A 75 0.98 7.55 1.73
C HIS A 75 1.00 6.78 0.42
N TYR A 76 1.95 5.84 0.32
CA TYR A 76 2.00 4.85 -0.74
C TYR A 76 1.42 3.54 -0.22
N LEU A 77 0.59 2.90 -1.03
CA LEU A 77 0.14 1.53 -0.80
C LEU A 77 1.01 0.61 -1.63
N ILE A 78 1.71 -0.31 -0.96
CA ILE A 78 2.63 -1.26 -1.61
C ILE A 78 1.95 -2.62 -1.59
N PHE A 79 1.76 -3.23 -2.74
CA PHE A 79 1.01 -4.48 -2.81
C PHE A 79 1.52 -5.38 -3.93
N THR A 80 1.13 -6.66 -3.86
CA THR A 80 1.39 -7.63 -4.93
C THR A 80 0.05 -8.21 -5.38
N GLU A 81 -0.13 -8.35 -6.70
CA GLU A 81 -1.36 -8.88 -7.28
C GLU A 81 -1.20 -10.34 -7.66
N GLN A 82 -2.29 -11.09 -7.46
CA GLN A 82 -2.43 -12.46 -7.94
C GLN A 82 -3.68 -12.53 -8.82
N SER A 83 -3.97 -13.70 -9.39
CA SER A 83 -5.04 -13.82 -10.37
C SER A 83 -6.41 -13.42 -9.83
N ASP A 84 -6.70 -13.74 -8.57
CA ASP A 84 -8.01 -13.50 -7.95
C ASP A 84 -7.95 -12.71 -6.66
N SER A 85 -6.76 -12.24 -6.28
CA SER A 85 -6.57 -11.52 -5.02
C SER A 85 -5.36 -10.59 -5.11
N PHE A 86 -5.24 -9.70 -4.12
CA PHE A 86 -3.99 -8.98 -3.93
C PHE A 86 -3.70 -8.88 -2.43
N VAL A 87 -2.43 -8.66 -2.10
CA VAL A 87 -1.96 -8.57 -0.72
C VAL A 87 -1.31 -7.21 -0.52
N LEU A 88 -1.86 -6.44 0.41
CA LEU A 88 -1.25 -5.17 0.82
C LEU A 88 -0.06 -5.48 1.71
N LEU A 89 1.14 -5.15 1.24
CA LEU A 89 2.39 -5.46 1.92
C LEU A 89 2.73 -4.42 2.98
N ASP A 90 2.52 -3.15 2.68
CA ASP A 90 2.79 -2.07 3.62
C ASP A 90 2.18 -0.76 3.11
N LEU A 91 2.15 0.24 4.01
CA LEU A 91 1.82 1.62 3.67
C LEU A 91 2.98 2.49 4.14
N LEU A 92 3.49 3.34 3.26
CA LEU A 92 4.68 4.15 3.53
C LEU A 92 4.37 5.62 3.35
N HIS A 93 4.85 6.46 4.28
CA HIS A 93 4.70 7.90 4.15
C HIS A 93 5.45 8.39 2.91
N GLN A 94 4.90 9.44 2.25
CA GLN A 94 5.47 9.97 1.02
C GLN A 94 6.89 10.51 1.17
N SER A 95 7.34 10.80 2.39
CA SER A 95 8.69 11.29 2.65
C SER A 95 9.74 10.17 2.69
N VAL A 96 9.31 8.90 2.68
CA VAL A 96 10.22 7.77 2.68
C VAL A 96 10.94 7.68 1.33
N ASP A 97 12.21 7.31 1.37
CA ASP A 97 12.95 6.97 0.15
C ASP A 97 12.41 5.64 -0.37
N LEU A 98 11.42 5.72 -1.25
CA LEU A 98 10.68 4.55 -1.71
C LEU A 98 11.56 3.52 -2.41
N PRO A 99 12.45 3.90 -3.36
CA PRO A 99 13.31 2.90 -4.00
C PRO A 99 14.17 2.13 -3.00
N GLN A 100 14.76 2.80 -2.04
CA GLN A 100 15.60 2.15 -1.03
C GLN A 100 14.77 1.20 -0.15
N HIS A 101 13.56 1.62 0.23
CA HIS A 101 12.69 0.79 1.04
C HIS A 101 12.23 -0.44 0.28
N LEU A 102 11.89 -0.30 -1.00
CA LEU A 102 11.45 -1.42 -1.84
C LEU A 102 12.55 -2.45 -2.03
N ALA A 103 13.80 -2.03 -2.06
CA ALA A 103 14.92 -2.96 -2.15
C ALA A 103 15.00 -3.89 -0.94
N ARG A 104 14.46 -3.48 0.22
CA ARG A 104 14.38 -4.32 1.41
C ARG A 104 13.15 -5.23 1.41
N VAL A 105 12.04 -4.74 0.87
CA VAL A 105 10.77 -5.48 0.86
C VAL A 105 10.78 -6.62 -0.15
N ALA A 106 11.37 -6.38 -1.32
CA ALA A 106 11.34 -7.34 -2.42
C ALA A 106 11.92 -8.72 -2.04
N PRO A 107 13.09 -8.82 -1.37
CA PRO A 107 13.59 -10.13 -0.94
C PRO A 107 12.67 -10.84 0.04
N LEU A 108 11.99 -10.10 0.92
CA LEU A 108 11.05 -10.68 1.89
C LEU A 108 9.82 -11.24 1.17
N GLN A 109 9.37 -10.56 0.13
CA GLN A 109 8.24 -11.00 -0.67
C GLN A 109 8.52 -12.32 -1.36
N ARG A 110 9.76 -12.55 -1.76
CA ARG A 110 10.17 -13.74 -2.49
C ARG A 110 10.52 -14.93 -1.62
N SER A 111 10.77 -14.70 -0.35
CA SER A 111 11.18 -15.78 0.56
C SER A 111 9.97 -16.57 1.16
#